data_dd36542b00d4a0747bb5781e25a43789
#
_entry.id   dd36542b00d4a0747bb5781e25a43789
#
_cell.length_a   1.000
_cell.length_b   1.000
_cell.length_c   1.000
_cell.angle_alpha   90.00
_cell.angle_beta   90.00
_cell.angle_gamma   90.00
#
_symmetry.space_group_name_H-M   'P 1'
#
loop_
_entity.id
_entity.type
_entity.pdbx_description
1 polymer ?
#
loop_
_entity_poly.entity_id
_entity_poly.type
_entity_poly.pdbx_seq_one_letter_code
_entity_poly.pdbx_strand_id
1 'polypeptide(L)'
;MLEENAPKVYGIDKINEKEAIYIVEGPFDSHFLDNSVAMVGADLDTRPFGWSNHIWVFDNEPRNREIVNRISKTIDRGEQVVIWPNNILEKDLNDMVLSGHDVQTVIRSNTYVGLEAKLKFNTWKRI
;
A
#
# COMPACT_ATOMS: atom_id res chain seq x y z
N MET A 1 25.00 -12.50 -3.20
CA MET A 1 24.68 -12.07 -4.55
C MET A 1 23.20 -11.71 -4.64
N LEU A 2 22.90 -10.55 -5.16
CA LEU A 2 21.50 -10.13 -5.33
C LEU A 2 20.98 -10.67 -6.65
N GLU A 3 19.80 -11.26 -6.62
CA GLU A 3 19.11 -11.67 -7.83
C GLU A 3 18.54 -10.43 -8.53
N GLU A 4 18.68 -10.37 -9.86
CA GLU A 4 18.20 -9.22 -10.64
C GLU A 4 16.70 -8.96 -10.49
N ASN A 5 15.92 -10.02 -10.30
CA ASN A 5 14.47 -9.96 -10.22
C ASN A 5 13.92 -9.91 -8.78
N ALA A 6 14.80 -9.88 -7.78
CA ALA A 6 14.37 -9.80 -6.39
C ALA A 6 13.77 -8.40 -6.10
N PRO A 7 12.63 -8.32 -5.41
CA PRO A 7 12.09 -7.03 -4.99
C PRO A 7 13.08 -6.30 -4.08
N LYS A 8 13.20 -5.00 -4.26
CA LYS A 8 14.00 -4.17 -3.35
C LYS A 8 13.11 -3.76 -2.18
N VAL A 9 13.59 -4.02 -0.96
CA VAL A 9 12.85 -3.72 0.26
C VAL A 9 13.64 -2.73 1.11
N TYR A 10 13.00 -1.64 1.49
CA TYR A 10 13.58 -0.57 2.28
C TYR A 10 12.87 -0.48 3.64
N GLY A 11 13.65 -0.30 4.71
CA GLY A 11 13.11 -0.10 6.05
C GLY A 11 12.79 -1.38 6.81
N ILE A 12 13.16 -2.55 6.29
CA ILE A 12 12.82 -3.84 6.90
C ILE A 12 13.41 -4.01 8.30
N ASP A 13 14.56 -3.43 8.56
CA ASP A 13 15.26 -3.51 9.86
C ASP A 13 14.59 -2.66 10.95
N LYS A 14 13.66 -1.79 10.57
CA LYS A 14 12.97 -0.88 11.50
C LYS A 14 11.56 -1.33 11.86
N ILE A 15 11.07 -2.42 11.25
CA ILE A 15 9.69 -2.85 11.46
C ILE A 15 9.53 -3.65 12.75
N ASN A 16 8.34 -3.55 13.33
CA ASN A 16 7.89 -4.41 14.42
C ASN A 16 6.87 -5.41 13.87
N GLU A 17 7.26 -6.67 13.76
CA GLU A 17 6.41 -7.72 13.18
C GLU A 17 5.19 -8.06 14.03
N LYS A 18 5.10 -7.57 15.26
CA LYS A 18 3.95 -7.76 16.13
C LYS A 18 2.81 -6.78 15.82
N GLU A 19 3.10 -5.73 15.07
CA GLU A 19 2.13 -4.72 14.67
C GLU A 19 1.83 -4.83 13.17
N ALA A 20 0.79 -4.15 12.71
CA ALA A 20 0.48 -4.08 11.28
C ALA A 20 1.65 -3.44 10.52
N ILE A 21 2.09 -4.10 9.46
CA ILE A 21 3.19 -3.62 8.61
C ILE A 21 2.59 -2.99 7.36
N TYR A 22 2.89 -1.73 7.12
CA TYR A 22 2.42 -1.02 5.94
C TYR A 22 3.44 -1.19 4.80
N ILE A 23 2.97 -1.61 3.64
CA ILE A 23 3.80 -1.84 2.47
C ILE A 23 3.50 -0.76 1.44
N VAL A 24 4.50 0.08 1.15
CA VAL A 24 4.39 1.17 0.17
C VAL A 24 5.26 0.88 -1.04
N GLU A 25 5.01 1.52 -2.17
CA GLU A 25 5.77 1.30 -3.40
C GLU A 25 6.98 2.21 -3.52
N GLY A 26 6.88 3.47 -3.12
CA GLY A 26 7.98 4.43 -3.24
C GLY A 26 8.90 4.40 -2.02
N PRO A 27 10.24 4.37 -2.21
CA PRO A 27 11.16 4.32 -1.06
C PRO A 27 11.01 5.48 -0.08
N PHE A 28 10.62 6.65 -0.56
CA PHE A 28 10.42 7.82 0.30
C PHE A 28 9.10 7.80 1.07
N ASP A 29 8.11 7.06 0.58
CA ASP A 29 6.80 7.01 1.23
C ASP A 29 6.86 6.35 2.61
N SER A 30 7.80 5.43 2.82
CA SER A 30 7.99 4.77 4.12
C SER A 30 8.39 5.74 5.24
N HIS A 31 8.90 6.92 4.91
CA HIS A 31 9.25 7.94 5.90
C HIS A 31 8.02 8.59 6.54
N PHE A 32 6.85 8.48 5.90
CA PHE A 32 5.62 9.13 6.38
C PHE A 32 4.71 8.19 7.18
N LEU A 33 5.08 6.92 7.29
CA LEU A 33 4.29 5.93 8.01
C LEU A 33 5.15 5.18 9.01
N ASP A 34 4.62 5.01 10.23
CA ASP A 34 5.24 4.16 11.22
C ASP A 34 5.09 2.69 10.82
N ASN A 35 6.10 1.88 11.13
CA ASN A 35 6.10 0.44 10.88
C ASN A 35 5.84 0.10 9.41
N SER A 36 6.53 0.77 8.50
CA SER A 36 6.34 0.59 7.07
C SER A 36 7.62 0.15 6.37
N VAL A 37 7.44 -0.55 5.24
CA VAL A 37 8.52 -0.91 4.33
C VAL A 37 8.14 -0.46 2.93
N ALA A 38 9.13 -0.10 2.13
CA ALA A 38 8.93 0.16 0.72
C ALA A 38 9.43 -1.04 -0.08
N MET A 39 8.54 -1.60 -0.90
CA MET A 39 8.88 -2.70 -1.80
C MET A 39 8.80 -2.21 -3.25
N VAL A 40 9.92 -2.29 -3.95
CA VAL A 40 10.04 -1.84 -5.33
C VAL A 40 10.28 -3.05 -6.22
N GLY A 41 9.40 -3.24 -7.19
CA GLY A 41 9.48 -4.36 -8.12
C GLY A 41 8.14 -4.66 -8.76
N ALA A 42 8.15 -5.41 -9.86
CA ALA A 42 6.95 -5.70 -10.64
C ALA A 42 6.03 -6.71 -9.95
N ASP A 43 6.58 -7.73 -9.32
CA ASP A 43 5.83 -8.81 -8.68
C ASP A 43 6.10 -8.82 -7.18
N LEU A 44 5.41 -7.95 -6.46
CA LEU A 44 5.58 -7.82 -5.02
C LEU A 44 4.94 -9.00 -4.30
N ASP A 45 5.74 -9.68 -3.49
CA ASP A 45 5.32 -10.88 -2.78
C ASP A 45 5.86 -10.83 -1.35
N THR A 46 4.96 -10.88 -0.37
CA THR A 46 5.30 -10.82 1.05
C THR A 46 5.58 -12.19 1.66
N ARG A 47 5.30 -13.28 0.95
CA ARG A 47 5.46 -14.64 1.50
C ARG A 47 6.88 -14.92 2.02
N PRO A 48 7.96 -14.47 1.34
CA PRO A 48 9.31 -14.72 1.85
C PRO A 48 9.61 -14.11 3.22
N PHE A 49 8.83 -13.12 3.64
CA PHE A 49 9.06 -12.42 4.92
C PHE A 49 8.25 -13.00 6.07
N GLY A 50 7.24 -13.84 5.78
CA GLY A 50 6.44 -14.49 6.82
C GLY A 50 5.57 -13.55 7.65
N TRP A 51 5.31 -12.36 7.18
CA TRP A 51 4.47 -11.40 7.91
C TRP A 51 3.00 -11.84 7.90
N SER A 52 2.38 -11.88 9.07
CA SER A 52 0.99 -12.29 9.22
C SER A 52 -0.01 -11.14 9.15
N ASN A 53 0.43 -9.91 9.41
CA ASN A 53 -0.44 -8.74 9.41
C ASN A 53 0.23 -7.62 8.61
N HIS A 54 -0.14 -7.50 7.35
CA HIS A 54 0.41 -6.47 6.46
C HIS A 54 -0.71 -5.80 5.68
N ILE A 55 -0.49 -4.53 5.36
CA ILE A 55 -1.46 -3.67 4.68
C ILE A 55 -0.77 -3.00 3.50
N TRP A 56 -1.31 -3.19 2.30
CA TRP A 56 -0.78 -2.58 1.09
C TRP A 56 -1.29 -1.16 0.94
N VAL A 57 -0.37 -0.24 0.64
CA VAL A 57 -0.68 1.17 0.41
C VAL A 57 -0.17 1.55 -0.97
N PHE A 58 -1.06 1.59 -1.95
CA PHE A 58 -0.75 1.99 -3.31
C PHE A 58 -1.01 3.48 -3.50
N ASP A 59 -0.43 4.06 -4.56
CA ASP A 59 -0.69 5.45 -4.91
C ASP A 59 -2.18 5.66 -5.24
N ASN A 60 -2.67 6.86 -4.96
CA ASN A 60 -4.06 7.23 -5.23
C ASN A 60 -4.22 7.64 -6.70
N GLU A 61 -4.15 6.66 -7.58
CA GLU A 61 -4.25 6.86 -9.03
C GLU A 61 -5.34 5.96 -9.62
N PRO A 62 -6.63 6.34 -9.47
CA PRO A 62 -7.75 5.49 -9.90
C PRO A 62 -7.86 5.31 -11.41
N ARG A 63 -7.10 6.08 -12.20
CA ARG A 63 -7.05 5.97 -13.67
C ARG A 63 -5.81 5.25 -14.17
N ASN A 64 -4.88 4.94 -13.29
CA ASN A 64 -3.66 4.22 -13.65
C ASN A 64 -3.95 2.73 -13.69
N ARG A 65 -3.94 2.15 -14.90
CA ARG A 65 -4.30 0.73 -15.10
C ARG A 65 -3.40 -0.22 -14.32
N GLU A 66 -2.11 0.07 -14.23
CA GLU A 66 -1.17 -0.78 -13.51
C GLU A 66 -1.48 -0.82 -12.02
N ILE A 67 -1.73 0.34 -11.41
CA ILE A 67 -2.10 0.44 -9.98
C ILE A 67 -3.45 -0.23 -9.73
N VAL A 68 -4.44 0.02 -10.57
CA VAL A 68 -5.75 -0.62 -10.48
C VAL A 68 -5.62 -2.14 -10.53
N ASN A 69 -4.80 -2.67 -11.43
CA ASN A 69 -4.58 -4.11 -11.53
C ASN A 69 -3.87 -4.68 -10.30
N ARG A 70 -2.91 -3.97 -9.73
CA ARG A 70 -2.20 -4.41 -8.51
C ARG A 70 -3.14 -4.46 -7.31
N ILE A 71 -4.00 -3.46 -7.16
CA ILE A 71 -5.00 -3.44 -6.09
C ILE A 71 -5.97 -4.60 -6.26
N SER A 72 -6.45 -4.84 -7.47
CA SER A 72 -7.36 -5.94 -7.78
C SER A 72 -6.74 -7.29 -7.38
N LYS A 73 -5.50 -7.53 -7.75
CA LYS A 73 -4.78 -8.76 -7.41
C LYS A 73 -4.60 -8.90 -5.89
N THR A 74 -4.31 -7.81 -5.20
CA THR A 74 -4.16 -7.80 -3.74
C THR A 74 -5.46 -8.21 -3.06
N ILE A 75 -6.58 -7.67 -3.52
CA ILE A 75 -7.92 -8.03 -3.01
C ILE A 75 -8.21 -9.51 -3.28
N ASP A 76 -7.92 -10.00 -4.48
CA ASP A 76 -8.16 -11.39 -4.85
C ASP A 76 -7.35 -12.39 -4.01
N ARG A 77 -6.17 -11.98 -3.55
CA ARG A 77 -5.35 -12.79 -2.64
C ARG A 77 -5.85 -12.78 -1.19
N GLY A 78 -6.87 -11.97 -0.88
CA GLY A 78 -7.39 -11.86 0.47
C GLY A 78 -6.54 -11.00 1.40
N GLU A 79 -5.69 -10.14 0.86
CA GLU A 79 -4.82 -9.27 1.63
C GLU A 79 -5.49 -7.93 1.93
N GLN A 80 -5.04 -7.27 3.02
CA GLN A 80 -5.53 -5.95 3.39
C GLN A 80 -4.94 -4.89 2.47
N VAL A 81 -5.76 -3.91 2.10
CA VAL A 81 -5.35 -2.82 1.22
C VAL A 81 -6.06 -1.52 1.60
N VAL A 82 -5.37 -0.41 1.44
CA VAL A 82 -5.97 0.92 1.60
C VAL A 82 -6.67 1.31 0.29
N ILE A 83 -7.93 1.72 0.41
CA ILE A 83 -8.67 2.32 -0.70
C ILE A 83 -8.93 3.78 -0.33
N TRP A 84 -8.35 4.70 -1.09
CA TRP A 84 -8.40 6.12 -0.74
C TRP A 84 -9.81 6.69 -0.85
N PRO A 85 -10.25 7.51 0.14
CA PRO A 85 -11.57 8.13 0.10
C PRO A 85 -11.62 9.27 -0.91
N ASN A 86 -12.83 9.67 -1.32
CA ASN A 86 -13.04 10.70 -2.35
C ASN A 86 -12.51 12.07 -2.00
N ASN A 87 -12.36 12.37 -0.71
CA ASN A 87 -11.85 13.68 -0.27
C ASN A 87 -10.32 13.80 -0.33
N ILE A 88 -9.62 12.71 -0.64
CA ILE A 88 -8.18 12.73 -0.87
C ILE A 88 -7.95 12.80 -2.37
N LEU A 89 -7.40 13.91 -2.84
CA LEU A 89 -7.15 14.16 -4.26
C LEU A 89 -5.70 13.94 -4.64
N GLU A 90 -4.79 14.02 -3.67
CA GLU A 90 -3.36 13.85 -3.88
C GLU A 90 -3.05 12.42 -4.28
N LYS A 91 -2.06 12.27 -5.15
CA LYS A 91 -1.70 11.01 -5.78
C LYS A 91 -0.86 10.09 -4.88
N ASP A 92 0.04 10.65 -4.08
CA ASP A 92 0.98 9.88 -3.25
C ASP A 92 1.08 10.44 -1.84
N LEU A 93 1.73 9.66 -0.95
CA LEU A 93 1.88 10.03 0.45
C LEU A 93 2.61 11.37 0.63
N ASN A 94 3.64 11.61 -0.15
CA ASN A 94 4.40 12.86 -0.07
C ASN A 94 3.48 14.06 -0.32
N ASP A 95 2.70 14.03 -1.38
CA ASP A 95 1.78 15.11 -1.72
C ASP A 95 0.67 15.26 -0.67
N MET A 96 0.20 14.15 -0.11
CA MET A 96 -0.82 14.18 0.95
C MET A 96 -0.29 14.87 2.20
N VAL A 97 0.93 14.55 2.62
CA VAL A 97 1.57 15.19 3.78
C VAL A 97 1.79 16.68 3.54
N LEU A 98 2.26 17.04 2.35
CA LEU A 98 2.47 18.45 1.98
C LEU A 98 1.16 19.24 1.96
N SER A 99 0.05 18.57 1.65
CA SER A 99 -1.29 19.19 1.65
C SER A 99 -1.92 19.26 3.06
N GLY A 100 -1.25 18.72 4.07
CA GLY A 100 -1.70 18.80 5.46
C GLY A 100 -2.55 17.63 5.93
N HIS A 101 -2.66 16.54 5.15
CA HIS A 101 -3.39 15.35 5.59
C HIS A 101 -2.63 14.56 6.64
N ASP A 102 -3.34 14.05 7.64
CA ASP A 102 -2.80 13.07 8.58
C ASP A 102 -2.92 11.69 7.93
N VAL A 103 -1.90 11.30 7.16
CA VAL A 103 -1.93 10.07 6.37
C VAL A 103 -2.07 8.82 7.23
N GLN A 104 -1.52 8.82 8.45
CA GLN A 104 -1.63 7.70 9.36
C GLN A 104 -3.10 7.43 9.72
N THR A 105 -3.84 8.47 10.05
CA THR A 105 -5.28 8.39 10.38
C THR A 105 -6.10 8.01 9.15
N VAL A 106 -5.83 8.62 8.00
CA VAL A 106 -6.54 8.32 6.75
C VAL A 106 -6.37 6.84 6.39
N ILE A 107 -5.15 6.32 6.48
CA ILE A 107 -4.85 4.93 6.16
C ILE A 107 -5.58 3.98 7.10
N ARG A 108 -5.54 4.23 8.42
CA ARG A 108 -6.24 3.39 9.40
C ARG A 108 -7.73 3.34 9.16
N SER A 109 -8.33 4.47 8.77
CA SER A 109 -9.76 4.57 8.54
C SER A 109 -10.21 3.98 7.21
N ASN A 110 -9.29 3.68 6.30
CA ASN A 110 -9.61 3.25 4.94
C ASN A 110 -8.88 1.96 4.54
N THR A 111 -8.59 1.10 5.50
CA THR A 111 -8.04 -0.24 5.28
C THR A 111 -9.17 -1.25 5.17
N TYR A 112 -9.19 -2.02 4.08
CA TYR A 112 -10.25 -2.97 3.79
C TYR A 112 -9.68 -4.31 3.37
N VAL A 113 -10.49 -5.37 3.48
CA VAL A 113 -10.14 -6.72 3.06
C VAL A 113 -11.38 -7.43 2.52
N GLY A 114 -11.18 -8.39 1.61
CA GLY A 114 -12.25 -9.23 1.10
C GLY A 114 -13.33 -8.48 0.34
N LEU A 115 -14.59 -8.81 0.60
CA LEU A 115 -15.72 -8.23 -0.12
C LEU A 115 -15.82 -6.71 0.08
N GLU A 116 -15.56 -6.23 1.29
CA GLU A 116 -15.61 -4.78 1.56
C GLU A 116 -14.57 -4.04 0.72
N ALA A 117 -13.35 -4.58 0.63
CA ALA A 117 -12.31 -4.01 -0.22
C ALA A 117 -12.76 -3.97 -1.68
N LYS A 118 -13.39 -5.03 -2.16
CA LYS A 118 -13.87 -5.11 -3.54
C LYS A 118 -14.94 -4.05 -3.84
N LEU A 119 -15.86 -3.86 -2.92
CA LEU A 119 -16.92 -2.85 -3.07
C LEU A 119 -16.33 -1.43 -3.09
N LYS A 120 -15.42 -1.13 -2.18
CA LYS A 120 -14.75 0.17 -2.12
C LYS A 120 -13.88 0.40 -3.37
N PHE A 121 -13.18 -0.62 -3.82
CA PHE A 121 -12.37 -0.57 -5.01
C PHE A 121 -13.19 -0.24 -6.26
N ASN A 122 -14.35 -0.87 -6.43
CA ASN A 122 -15.23 -0.62 -7.57
C ASN A 122 -15.74 0.82 -7.61
N THR A 123 -15.90 1.44 -6.45
CA THR A 123 -16.30 2.85 -6.34
C THR A 123 -15.12 3.80 -6.61
N TRP A 124 -13.91 3.39 -6.21
CA TRP A 124 -12.71 4.22 -6.32
C TRP A 124 -12.13 4.27 -7.74
N LYS A 125 -12.05 3.13 -8.43
CA LYS A 125 -11.41 3.05 -9.74
C LYS A 125 -12.17 3.85 -10.80
N ARG A 126 -11.44 4.36 -11.79
CA ARG A 126 -11.98 5.20 -12.89
C ARG A 126 -11.66 4.63 -14.27
N ILE A 127 -11.47 3.35 -14.37
CA ILE A 127 -11.25 2.65 -15.65
C ILE A 127 -12.04 1.35 -15.71
#